data_49c6c49694fd8610159ad92cac17cb40
#
_entry.id   49c6c49694fd8610159ad92cac17cb40
#
_cell.length_a   1.000
_cell.length_b   1.000
_cell.length_c   1.000
_cell.angle_alpha   90.00
_cell.angle_beta   90.00
_cell.angle_gamma   90.00
#
_symmetry.space_group_name_H-M   'P 1'
#
loop_
_entity.id
_entity.type
_entity.pdbx_description
1 polymer ?
#
loop_
_entity_poly.entity_id
_entity_poly.type
_entity_poly.pdbx_seq_one_letter_code
_entity_poly.pdbx_strand_id
1 'polypeptide(L)'
;EMQLVEARAWGPGPLGILGALAETGAVGASAGRGLYAWERGAPTGPSREISAILAGGGQGAPEAAEVVRRVETALVAAAARLVASGAMGAAEADVAAVAGLGYPRARGGPLMGAELDGFVTVQKRLRGLAPDDGELWAPSPYLADLIKNGRRVSAEPGLA
;
A
#
# COMPACT_ATOMS: atom_id res chain seq x y z
N GLU A 1 12.88 8.14 -13.78
CA GLU A 1 13.39 6.79 -14.16
C GLU A 1 13.10 5.75 -13.07
N MET A 2 13.30 6.03 -11.78
CA MET A 2 13.04 5.08 -10.69
C MET A 2 11.56 4.66 -10.63
N GLN A 3 10.60 5.57 -10.80
CA GLN A 3 9.15 5.27 -10.83
C GLN A 3 8.74 4.41 -12.03
N LEU A 4 9.41 4.55 -13.17
CA LEU A 4 9.21 3.71 -14.36
C LEU A 4 9.70 2.27 -14.16
N VAL A 5 10.81 2.11 -13.45
CA VAL A 5 11.38 0.80 -13.12
C VAL A 5 10.45 0.07 -12.15
N GLU A 6 9.92 0.77 -11.14
CA GLU A 6 8.95 0.20 -10.19
C GLU A 6 7.64 -0.17 -10.88
N ALA A 7 7.07 0.71 -11.74
CA ALA A 7 5.85 0.41 -12.48
C ALA A 7 5.98 -0.82 -13.38
N ARG A 8 7.15 -1.06 -13.99
CA ARG A 8 7.41 -2.25 -14.79
C ARG A 8 7.59 -3.52 -13.98
N ALA A 9 8.15 -3.41 -12.77
CA ALA A 9 8.35 -4.54 -11.88
C ALA A 9 7.04 -5.10 -11.30
N TRP A 10 5.98 -4.27 -11.20
CA TRP A 10 4.71 -4.63 -10.56
C TRP A 10 3.61 -5.04 -11.55
N GLY A 11 3.88 -5.04 -12.85
CA GLY A 11 2.93 -5.46 -13.90
C GLY A 11 1.80 -4.44 -14.19
N PRO A 12 0.78 -4.81 -15.01
CA PRO A 12 -0.27 -3.91 -15.47
C PRO A 12 -1.41 -3.64 -14.46
N GLY A 13 -1.17 -3.80 -13.17
CA GLY A 13 -2.14 -3.61 -12.08
C GLY A 13 -2.53 -2.13 -11.83
N PRO A 14 -2.81 -1.74 -10.57
CA PRO A 14 -3.30 -0.40 -10.19
C PRO A 14 -2.34 0.76 -10.52
N LEU A 15 -1.20 0.46 -11.12
CA LEU A 15 -0.24 1.43 -11.65
C LEU A 15 -0.60 1.95 -13.06
N GLY A 16 -1.79 1.63 -13.61
CA GLY A 16 -2.22 2.09 -14.91
C GLY A 16 -2.11 3.61 -15.09
N ILE A 17 -2.42 4.39 -14.03
CA ILE A 17 -2.24 5.85 -14.04
C ILE A 17 -0.77 6.23 -14.13
N LEU A 18 0.11 5.57 -13.38
CA LEU A 18 1.55 5.84 -13.43
C LEU A 18 2.16 5.40 -14.75
N GLY A 19 1.69 4.30 -15.33
CA GLY A 19 2.05 3.85 -16.67
C GLY A 19 1.66 4.88 -17.73
N ALA A 20 0.41 5.34 -17.70
CA ALA A 20 -0.08 6.37 -18.64
C ALA A 20 0.69 7.69 -18.49
N LEU A 21 1.01 8.12 -17.26
CA LEU A 21 1.86 9.29 -17.04
C LEU A 21 3.27 9.10 -17.60
N ALA A 22 3.85 7.91 -17.40
CA ALA A 22 5.18 7.58 -17.89
C ALA A 22 5.26 7.64 -19.44
N GLU A 23 4.22 7.17 -20.13
CA GLU A 23 4.11 7.27 -21.60
C GLU A 23 4.10 8.72 -22.10
N THR A 24 3.58 9.66 -21.31
CA THR A 24 3.62 11.10 -21.63
C THR A 24 4.96 11.77 -21.29
N GLY A 25 5.90 11.03 -20.70
CA GLY A 25 7.15 11.58 -20.17
C GLY A 25 6.98 12.35 -18.86
N ALA A 26 5.82 12.25 -18.20
CA ALA A 26 5.53 12.90 -16.92
C ALA A 26 6.04 12.04 -15.75
N VAL A 27 7.37 11.98 -15.59
CA VAL A 27 8.06 11.08 -14.66
C VAL A 27 8.42 11.71 -13.31
N GLY A 28 7.85 12.84 -12.98
CA GLY A 28 8.01 13.48 -11.67
C GLY A 28 8.82 14.77 -11.69
N ALA A 29 9.41 15.11 -10.54
CA ALA A 29 10.11 16.40 -10.34
C ALA A 29 11.26 16.65 -11.31
N SER A 30 11.99 15.61 -11.70
CA SER A 30 13.10 15.70 -12.67
C SER A 30 12.65 16.11 -14.06
N ALA A 31 11.41 15.77 -14.45
CA ALA A 31 10.80 16.18 -15.70
C ALA A 31 9.96 17.47 -15.58
N GLY A 32 9.91 18.08 -14.41
CA GLY A 32 9.05 19.23 -14.11
C GLY A 32 7.56 18.91 -14.04
N ARG A 33 7.18 17.65 -14.27
CA ARG A 33 5.79 17.18 -14.27
C ARG A 33 5.68 15.69 -13.98
N GLY A 34 4.59 15.29 -13.33
CA GLY A 34 4.25 13.93 -12.92
C GLY A 34 2.81 13.90 -12.46
N LEU A 35 2.53 13.38 -11.29
CA LEU A 35 1.23 13.59 -10.61
C LEU A 35 1.00 15.09 -10.32
N TYR A 36 2.08 15.80 -10.01
CA TYR A 36 2.09 17.24 -9.79
C TYR A 36 2.93 17.94 -10.87
N ALA A 37 2.57 19.19 -11.19
CA ALA A 37 3.46 20.12 -11.86
C ALA A 37 4.51 20.63 -10.87
N TRP A 38 5.75 20.82 -11.32
CA TRP A 38 6.86 21.22 -10.47
C TRP A 38 7.51 22.48 -11.01
N GLU A 39 7.69 23.48 -10.14
CA GLU A 39 8.42 24.70 -10.45
C GLU A 39 9.47 24.94 -9.38
N ARG A 40 10.71 25.20 -9.78
CA ARG A 40 11.83 25.47 -8.87
C ARG A 40 12.00 24.42 -7.77
N GLY A 41 11.70 23.16 -8.07
CA GLY A 41 11.83 22.04 -7.12
C GLY A 41 10.65 21.86 -6.14
N ALA A 42 9.58 22.64 -6.28
CA ALA A 42 8.38 22.54 -5.46
C ALA A 42 7.15 22.13 -6.30
N PRO A 43 6.22 21.31 -5.76
CA PRO A 43 4.97 21.00 -6.44
C PRO A 43 4.04 22.23 -6.41
N THR A 44 3.44 22.55 -7.56
CA THR A 44 2.55 23.73 -7.71
C THR A 44 1.07 23.34 -7.83
N GLY A 45 0.76 22.08 -8.04
CA GLY A 45 -0.60 21.57 -8.15
C GLY A 45 -0.68 20.31 -9.01
N PRO A 46 -1.85 19.70 -9.20
CA PRO A 46 -2.01 18.57 -10.11
C PRO A 46 -1.51 18.93 -11.50
N SER A 47 -0.77 18.01 -12.14
CA SER A 47 -0.30 18.24 -13.50
C SER A 47 -1.45 18.22 -14.50
N ARG A 48 -1.25 18.80 -15.66
CA ARG A 48 -2.23 18.76 -16.75
C ARG A 48 -2.48 17.33 -17.23
N GLU A 49 -1.44 16.53 -17.24
CA GLU A 49 -1.47 15.14 -17.66
C GLU A 49 -2.34 14.30 -16.72
N ILE A 50 -2.14 14.41 -15.39
CA ILE A 50 -2.98 13.67 -14.44
C ILE A 50 -4.43 14.16 -14.48
N SER A 51 -4.65 15.46 -14.65
CA SER A 51 -6.00 16.03 -14.75
C SER A 51 -6.74 15.49 -15.97
N ALA A 52 -6.05 15.33 -17.11
CA ALA A 52 -6.61 14.74 -18.30
C ALA A 52 -6.94 13.24 -18.15
N ILE A 53 -6.06 12.47 -17.50
CA ILE A 53 -6.28 11.04 -17.22
C ILE A 53 -7.49 10.87 -16.29
N LEU A 54 -7.60 11.68 -15.24
CA LEU A 54 -8.70 11.59 -14.27
C LEU A 54 -10.04 12.11 -14.82
N ALA A 55 -10.03 13.02 -15.77
CA ALA A 55 -11.26 13.52 -16.42
C ALA A 55 -12.02 12.43 -17.20
N GLY A 56 -11.35 11.36 -17.60
CA GLY A 56 -11.94 10.25 -18.34
C GLY A 56 -12.68 9.20 -17.51
N GLY A 57 -12.64 9.25 -16.18
CA GLY A 57 -13.30 8.26 -15.36
C GLY A 57 -13.00 8.37 -13.88
N GLY A 58 -13.86 8.93 -13.11
CA GLY A 58 -13.77 8.91 -11.66
C GLY A 58 -15.09 9.13 -11.00
N GLN A 59 -15.53 8.20 -10.18
CA GLN A 59 -16.46 8.48 -9.10
C GLN A 59 -15.69 9.40 -8.14
N GLY A 60 -16.31 10.44 -7.62
CA GLY A 60 -15.69 11.51 -6.83
C GLY A 60 -14.57 11.09 -5.84
N ALA A 61 -13.89 12.05 -5.27
CA ALA A 61 -12.79 11.77 -4.34
C ALA A 61 -13.27 10.92 -3.15
N PRO A 62 -12.58 9.81 -2.83
CA PRO A 62 -12.92 9.02 -1.65
C PRO A 62 -12.68 9.84 -0.38
N GLU A 63 -13.43 9.55 0.67
CA GLU A 63 -13.19 10.12 1.99
C GLU A 63 -11.77 9.80 2.49
N ALA A 64 -11.12 10.77 3.13
CA ALA A 64 -9.74 10.62 3.61
C ALA A 64 -9.56 9.39 4.53
N ALA A 65 -10.55 9.12 5.39
CA ALA A 65 -10.55 7.95 6.26
C ALA A 65 -10.59 6.63 5.48
N GLU A 66 -11.23 6.59 4.32
CA GLU A 66 -11.24 5.42 3.45
C GLU A 66 -9.88 5.22 2.78
N VAL A 67 -9.25 6.29 2.32
CA VAL A 67 -7.90 6.22 1.76
C VAL A 67 -6.92 5.64 2.80
N VAL A 68 -6.94 6.17 4.03
CA VAL A 68 -6.10 5.66 5.13
C VAL A 68 -6.35 4.19 5.39
N ARG A 69 -7.63 3.77 5.50
CA ARG A 69 -7.97 2.35 5.70
C ARG A 69 -7.47 1.46 4.59
N ARG A 70 -7.57 1.88 3.33
CA ARG A 70 -7.04 1.10 2.18
C ARG A 70 -5.53 0.98 2.24
N VAL A 71 -4.82 2.07 2.52
CA VAL A 71 -3.36 2.06 2.66
C VAL A 71 -2.92 1.14 3.80
N GLU A 72 -3.52 1.27 4.99
CA GLU A 72 -3.23 0.39 6.13
C GLU A 72 -3.50 -1.09 5.78
N THR A 73 -4.63 -1.37 5.13
CA THR A 73 -4.98 -2.75 4.73
C THR A 73 -3.99 -3.31 3.71
N ALA A 74 -3.52 -2.50 2.76
CA ALA A 74 -2.50 -2.89 1.80
C ALA A 74 -1.15 -3.19 2.46
N LEU A 75 -0.75 -2.37 3.43
CA LEU A 75 0.48 -2.59 4.20
C LEU A 75 0.40 -3.88 5.02
N VAL A 76 -0.74 -4.17 5.65
CA VAL A 76 -0.97 -5.44 6.34
C VAL A 76 -0.88 -6.62 5.37
N ALA A 77 -1.51 -6.53 4.19
CA ALA A 77 -1.46 -7.58 3.18
C ALA A 77 -0.03 -7.84 2.69
N ALA A 78 0.74 -6.78 2.44
CA ALA A 78 2.14 -6.87 2.01
C ALA A 78 3.01 -7.50 3.11
N ALA A 79 2.94 -7.01 4.34
CA ALA A 79 3.68 -7.55 5.48
C ALA A 79 3.36 -9.02 5.72
N ALA A 80 2.07 -9.38 5.72
CA ALA A 80 1.63 -10.76 5.91
C ALA A 80 2.11 -11.70 4.79
N ARG A 81 2.23 -11.23 3.54
CA ARG A 81 2.82 -12.02 2.43
C ARG A 81 4.32 -12.23 2.62
N LEU A 82 5.06 -11.20 3.06
CA LEU A 82 6.49 -11.32 3.32
C LEU A 82 6.77 -12.34 4.43
N VAL A 83 5.97 -12.32 5.50
CA VAL A 83 6.07 -13.33 6.57
C VAL A 83 5.69 -14.73 6.06
N ALA A 84 4.60 -14.85 5.31
CA ALA A 84 4.17 -16.13 4.73
C ALA A 84 5.21 -16.75 3.78
N SER A 85 5.98 -15.92 3.07
CA SER A 85 7.06 -16.39 2.18
C SER A 85 8.35 -16.77 2.92
N GLY A 86 8.44 -16.48 4.21
CA GLY A 86 9.67 -16.67 4.99
C GLY A 86 10.74 -15.62 4.71
N ALA A 87 10.43 -14.55 4.00
CA ALA A 87 11.39 -13.50 3.68
C ALA A 87 11.82 -12.70 4.90
N MET A 88 10.94 -12.56 5.89
CA MET A 88 11.21 -11.89 7.17
C MET A 88 10.24 -12.34 8.25
N GLY A 89 10.58 -12.10 9.52
CA GLY A 89 9.69 -12.29 10.66
C GLY A 89 8.65 -11.16 10.78
N ALA A 90 7.61 -11.38 11.60
CA ALA A 90 6.56 -10.39 11.80
C ALA A 90 7.09 -9.10 12.45
N ALA A 91 7.97 -9.22 13.45
CA ALA A 91 8.63 -8.08 14.09
C ALA A 91 9.46 -7.25 13.10
N GLU A 92 10.21 -7.93 12.23
CA GLU A 92 11.05 -7.29 11.21
C GLU A 92 10.19 -6.53 10.20
N ALA A 93 9.06 -7.12 9.77
CA ALA A 93 8.12 -6.47 8.85
C ALA A 93 7.51 -5.20 9.47
N ASP A 94 7.13 -5.25 10.74
CA ASP A 94 6.59 -4.11 11.47
C ASP A 94 7.64 -3.01 11.66
N VAL A 95 8.85 -3.36 12.07
CA VAL A 95 9.97 -2.40 12.20
C VAL A 95 10.31 -1.76 10.86
N ALA A 96 10.38 -2.55 9.79
CA ALA A 96 10.66 -2.04 8.45
C ALA A 96 9.59 -1.02 7.98
N ALA A 97 8.31 -1.29 8.26
CA ALA A 97 7.24 -0.36 7.92
C ALA A 97 7.31 0.94 8.74
N VAL A 98 7.59 0.84 10.03
CA VAL A 98 7.73 2.02 10.91
C VAL A 98 8.94 2.87 10.52
N ALA A 99 10.10 2.23 10.30
CA ALA A 99 11.35 2.94 10.03
C ALA A 99 11.47 3.40 8.57
N GLY A 100 11.00 2.59 7.61
CA GLY A 100 11.18 2.82 6.19
C GLY A 100 10.01 3.54 5.52
N LEU A 101 8.77 3.28 5.95
CA LEU A 101 7.56 3.83 5.32
C LEU A 101 6.88 4.91 6.17
N GLY A 102 7.36 5.17 7.38
CA GLY A 102 6.76 6.15 8.29
C GLY A 102 5.42 5.68 8.88
N TYR A 103 5.20 4.37 8.99
CA TYR A 103 4.00 3.84 9.66
C TYR A 103 3.92 4.35 11.10
N PRO A 104 2.73 4.70 11.64
CA PRO A 104 2.59 5.28 12.96
C PRO A 104 3.16 4.36 14.08
N ARG A 105 4.19 4.83 14.77
CA ARG A 105 4.86 4.06 15.86
C ARG A 105 3.91 3.63 16.96
N ALA A 106 2.91 4.45 17.26
CA ALA A 106 1.91 4.15 18.29
C ALA A 106 1.08 2.88 17.99
N ARG A 107 1.05 2.43 16.73
CA ARG A 107 0.38 1.20 16.32
C ARG A 107 1.31 -0.01 16.25
N GLY A 108 2.62 0.17 16.47
CA GLY A 108 3.62 -0.89 16.50
C GLY A 108 4.05 -1.44 15.15
N GLY A 109 3.32 -1.14 14.07
CA GLY A 109 3.53 -1.62 12.72
C GLY A 109 2.25 -2.19 12.10
N PRO A 110 2.25 -2.58 10.81
CA PRO A 110 1.07 -3.08 10.13
C PRO A 110 0.46 -4.33 10.76
N LEU A 111 1.28 -5.33 11.12
CA LEU A 111 0.80 -6.58 11.68
C LEU A 111 0.34 -6.42 13.12
N MET A 112 1.06 -5.64 13.93
CA MET A 112 0.64 -5.28 15.27
C MET A 112 -0.63 -4.43 15.23
N GLY A 113 -0.73 -3.48 14.32
CA GLY A 113 -1.95 -2.70 14.07
C GLY A 113 -3.14 -3.58 13.68
N ALA A 114 -2.90 -4.62 12.85
CA ALA A 114 -3.92 -5.59 12.50
C ALA A 114 -4.39 -6.44 13.69
N GLU A 115 -3.50 -6.77 14.61
CA GLU A 115 -3.86 -7.43 15.88
C GLU A 115 -4.78 -6.54 16.72
N LEU A 116 -4.45 -5.25 16.86
CA LEU A 116 -5.27 -4.27 17.60
C LEU A 116 -6.66 -4.09 16.97
N ASP A 117 -6.75 -4.07 15.63
CA ASP A 117 -8.02 -3.97 14.91
C ASP A 117 -8.82 -5.29 14.92
N GLY A 118 -8.15 -6.40 15.21
CA GLY A 118 -8.65 -7.77 15.11
C GLY A 118 -8.49 -8.36 13.71
N PHE A 119 -7.75 -9.46 13.59
CA PHE A 119 -7.43 -10.11 12.30
C PHE A 119 -8.68 -10.50 11.48
N VAL A 120 -9.77 -10.88 12.14
CA VAL A 120 -11.04 -11.19 11.45
C VAL A 120 -11.60 -9.94 10.75
N THR A 121 -11.51 -8.78 11.40
CA THR A 121 -11.93 -7.49 10.81
C THR A 121 -11.08 -7.15 9.59
N VAL A 122 -9.75 -7.29 9.71
CA VAL A 122 -8.82 -7.06 8.61
C VAL A 122 -9.08 -8.00 7.45
N GLN A 123 -9.31 -9.30 7.73
CA GLN A 123 -9.63 -10.27 6.68
C GLN A 123 -10.95 -9.95 5.96
N LYS A 124 -11.96 -9.44 6.67
CA LYS A 124 -13.21 -8.97 6.04
C LYS A 124 -12.94 -7.77 5.13
N ARG A 125 -12.09 -6.81 5.54
CA ARG A 125 -11.71 -5.66 4.71
C ARG A 125 -11.00 -6.12 3.43
N LEU A 126 -10.03 -7.03 3.53
CA LEU A 126 -9.33 -7.61 2.37
C LEU A 126 -10.32 -8.25 1.38
N ARG A 127 -11.23 -9.08 1.87
CA ARG A 127 -12.26 -9.71 1.03
C ARG A 127 -13.19 -8.69 0.37
N GLY A 128 -13.54 -7.62 1.08
CA GLY A 128 -14.38 -6.54 0.56
C GLY A 128 -13.71 -5.75 -0.56
N LEU A 129 -12.38 -5.66 -0.56
CA LEU A 129 -11.57 -4.97 -1.57
C LEU A 129 -11.15 -5.88 -2.73
N ALA A 130 -11.25 -7.19 -2.59
CA ALA A 130 -10.85 -8.17 -3.62
C ALA A 130 -11.47 -7.93 -5.01
N PRO A 131 -12.71 -7.41 -5.17
CA PRO A 131 -13.24 -7.06 -6.48
C PRO A 131 -12.45 -5.96 -7.20
N ASP A 132 -11.76 -5.08 -6.48
CA ASP A 132 -10.97 -3.99 -7.05
C ASP A 132 -9.64 -4.51 -7.63
N ASP A 133 -8.97 -5.43 -6.90
CA ASP A 133 -7.74 -6.12 -7.31
C ASP A 133 -7.56 -7.40 -6.48
N GLY A 134 -7.88 -8.54 -7.08
CA GLY A 134 -7.87 -9.83 -6.39
C GLY A 134 -6.48 -10.28 -5.91
N GLU A 135 -5.41 -9.85 -6.59
CA GLU A 135 -4.04 -10.19 -6.20
C GLU A 135 -3.55 -9.34 -5.04
N LEU A 136 -3.75 -8.01 -5.13
CA LEU A 136 -3.35 -7.08 -4.09
C LEU A 136 -4.04 -7.39 -2.75
N TRP A 137 -5.33 -7.69 -2.79
CA TRP A 137 -6.17 -7.89 -1.61
C TRP A 137 -6.33 -9.35 -1.20
N ALA A 138 -5.61 -10.28 -1.84
CA ALA A 138 -5.68 -11.69 -1.50
C ALA A 138 -5.31 -11.92 -0.02
N PRO A 139 -6.14 -12.67 0.75
CA PRO A 139 -5.81 -13.03 2.12
C PRO A 139 -4.53 -13.86 2.19
N SER A 140 -3.60 -13.47 3.06
CA SER A 140 -2.36 -14.21 3.27
C SER A 140 -2.61 -15.49 4.08
N PRO A 141 -1.92 -16.61 3.76
CA PRO A 141 -1.92 -17.81 4.59
C PRO A 141 -1.51 -17.54 6.05
N TYR A 142 -0.57 -16.61 6.27
CA TYR A 142 -0.15 -16.20 7.61
C TYR A 142 -1.30 -15.61 8.44
N LEU A 143 -2.09 -14.68 7.89
CA LEU A 143 -3.26 -14.15 8.57
C LEU A 143 -4.32 -15.22 8.84
N ALA A 144 -4.50 -16.13 7.90
CA ALA A 144 -5.43 -17.24 8.08
C ALA A 144 -4.99 -18.18 9.22
N ASP A 145 -3.69 -18.42 9.34
CA ASP A 145 -3.12 -19.22 10.44
C ASP A 145 -3.29 -18.55 11.81
N LEU A 146 -3.01 -17.24 11.91
CA LEU A 146 -3.22 -16.47 13.14
C LEU A 146 -4.68 -16.56 13.61
N ILE A 147 -5.64 -16.40 12.69
CA ILE A 147 -7.07 -16.48 13.00
C ILE A 147 -7.45 -17.89 13.44
N LYS A 148 -7.05 -18.92 12.67
CA LYS A 148 -7.41 -20.32 12.90
C LYS A 148 -6.91 -20.82 14.24
N ASN A 149 -5.69 -20.44 14.62
CA ASN A 149 -5.01 -20.94 15.80
C ASN A 149 -5.08 -19.99 17.00
N GLY A 150 -5.78 -18.85 16.89
CA GLY A 150 -5.89 -17.85 17.95
C GLY A 150 -4.52 -17.26 18.34
N ARG A 151 -3.56 -17.23 17.41
CA ARG A 151 -2.22 -16.73 17.66
C ARG A 151 -2.19 -15.19 17.62
N ARG A 152 -1.18 -14.64 18.27
CA ARG A 152 -0.93 -13.19 18.31
C ARG A 152 0.45 -12.89 17.75
N VAL A 153 0.53 -11.81 16.99
CA VAL A 153 1.81 -11.26 16.51
C VAL A 153 2.66 -10.82 17.71
N SER A 154 2.04 -10.19 18.69
CA SER A 154 2.70 -9.75 19.93
C SER A 154 3.34 -10.87 20.77
N ALA A 155 2.96 -12.12 20.52
CA ALA A 155 3.53 -13.29 21.21
C ALA A 155 4.62 -14.00 20.38
N GLU A 156 4.94 -13.52 19.19
CA GLU A 156 5.99 -14.11 18.35
C GLU A 156 7.39 -13.65 18.80
N PRO A 157 8.42 -14.51 18.65
CA PRO A 157 9.79 -14.16 19.00
C PRO A 157 10.26 -12.90 18.28
N GLY A 158 10.92 -11.99 18.98
CA GLY A 158 11.46 -10.75 18.42
C GLY A 158 10.62 -9.50 18.67
N LEU A 159 9.42 -9.64 19.28
CA LEU A 159 8.58 -8.50 19.72
C LEU A 159 8.52 -8.36 21.25
N ALA A 160 9.24 -9.19 22.01
CA ALA A 160 9.34 -9.12 23.48
C ALA A 160 10.53 -8.26 23.91
#